data_6cb879febb88ef328d19f1d453b6806d
#
_entry.id   6cb879febb88ef328d19f1d453b6806d
#
_cell.length_a   1.000
_cell.length_b   1.000
_cell.length_c   1.000
_cell.angle_alpha   90.00
_cell.angle_beta   90.00
_cell.angle_gamma   90.00
#
_symmetry.space_group_name_H-M   'P 1'
#
loop_
_entity.id
_entity.type
_entity.pdbx_description
1 polymer ?
#
loop_
_entity_poly.entity_id
_entity_poly.type
_entity_poly.pdbx_seq_one_letter_code
_entity_poly.pdbx_strand_id
1 'polypeptide(L)'
;MDKIIIDVREPFEFSQGHVNGAINIPPTQLMAGAPQLQDVPKDTLLILYCVSGSRSRMASNILEQQGFTNVVNGINKDHVQANYC
;
A
#
# COMPACT_ATOMS: atom_id res chain seq x y z
N MET A 1 -12.59 -8.44 5.83
CA MET A 1 -12.15 -8.18 5.51
C MET A 1 -11.44 -8.03 5.25
N ASP A 2 -11.16 -7.96 4.83
CA ASP A 2 -10.16 -7.88 5.08
C ASP A 2 -9.22 -7.52 4.05
N LYS A 3 -9.25 -6.28 3.69
CA LYS A 3 -8.28 -5.65 2.83
C LYS A 3 -7.76 -4.39 3.50
N ILE A 4 -6.51 -4.05 3.17
CA ILE A 4 -5.89 -2.82 3.62
C ILE A 4 -5.42 -2.07 2.39
N ILE A 5 -5.85 -0.83 2.24
CA ILE A 5 -5.41 0.03 1.14
C ILE A 5 -4.23 0.85 1.66
N ILE A 6 -3.12 0.80 0.95
CA ILE A 6 -1.87 1.41 1.39
C ILE A 6 -1.39 2.41 0.35
N ASP A 7 -1.28 3.67 0.77
CA ASP A 7 -0.68 4.73 -0.02
C ASP A 7 0.82 4.72 0.28
N VAL A 8 1.62 4.40 -0.74
CA VAL A 8 3.08 4.32 -0.57
C VAL A 8 3.79 5.57 -1.03
N ARG A 9 3.03 6.67 -1.20
CA ARG A 9 3.60 7.97 -1.53
C ARG A 9 4.19 8.61 -0.28
N GLU A 10 4.82 9.77 -0.47
CA GLU A 10 5.34 10.52 0.66
C GLU A 10 4.20 11.09 1.53
N PRO A 11 4.45 11.33 2.81
CA PRO A 11 3.40 11.82 3.70
C PRO A 11 2.73 13.11 3.22
N PHE A 12 3.48 14.02 2.59
CA PHE A 12 2.87 15.26 2.10
C PHE A 12 1.91 15.00 0.94
N GLU A 13 2.18 13.99 0.11
CA GLU A 13 1.25 13.59 -0.95
C GLU A 13 -0.03 13.01 -0.35
N PHE A 14 0.12 12.15 0.64
CA PHE A 14 -1.00 11.55 1.34
C PHE A 14 -1.90 12.62 1.97
N SER A 15 -1.30 13.63 2.58
CA SER A 15 -2.05 14.69 3.26
C SER A 15 -2.84 15.56 2.29
N GLN A 16 -2.45 15.61 1.03
CA GLN A 16 -3.16 16.40 0.02
C GLN A 16 -4.36 15.68 -0.58
N GLY A 17 -4.55 14.42 -0.23
CA GLY A 17 -5.70 13.64 -0.69
C GLY A 17 -5.29 12.19 -0.91
N HIS A 18 -6.07 11.27 -0.37
CA HIS A 18 -5.81 9.85 -0.49
C HIS A 18 -7.14 9.09 -0.54
N VAL A 19 -7.07 7.83 -0.89
CA VAL A 19 -8.24 6.96 -0.90
C VAL A 19 -8.80 6.88 0.52
N ASN A 20 -10.10 7.03 0.65
CA ASN A 20 -10.76 6.97 1.95
C ASN A 20 -10.46 5.63 2.63
N GLY A 21 -9.95 5.69 3.85
CA GLY A 21 -9.58 4.50 4.61
C GLY A 21 -8.18 4.00 4.37
N ALA A 22 -7.43 4.60 3.43
CA ALA A 22 -6.05 4.19 3.18
C ALA A 22 -5.13 4.61 4.32
N ILE A 23 -4.10 3.81 4.55
CA ILE A 23 -3.01 4.19 5.46
C ILE A 23 -1.79 4.54 4.63
N ASN A 24 -0.93 5.38 5.19
CA ASN A 24 0.28 5.81 4.51
C ASN A 24 1.49 5.03 5.03
N ILE A 25 2.16 4.31 4.15
CA ILE A 25 3.43 3.67 4.48
C ILE A 25 4.43 4.09 3.41
N PRO A 26 5.18 5.18 3.63
CA PRO A 26 6.14 5.67 2.64
C PRO A 26 7.33 4.72 2.49
N PRO A 27 8.13 4.89 1.43
CA PRO A 27 9.21 3.94 1.13
C PRO A 27 10.19 3.70 2.27
N THR A 28 10.54 4.74 3.03
CA THR A 28 11.47 4.57 4.15
C THR A 28 10.92 3.62 5.21
N GLN A 29 9.62 3.67 5.45
CA GLN A 29 8.99 2.80 6.45
C GLN A 29 8.77 1.39 5.91
N LEU A 30 8.51 1.26 4.61
CA LEU A 30 8.47 -0.07 3.97
C LEU A 30 9.82 -0.78 4.14
N MET A 31 10.90 -0.07 3.87
CA MET A 31 12.24 -0.63 3.97
C MET A 31 12.64 -0.91 5.41
N ALA A 32 12.03 -0.23 6.36
CA ALA A 32 12.26 -0.46 7.79
C ALA A 32 11.41 -1.63 8.33
N GLY A 33 10.72 -2.37 7.48
CA GLY A 33 9.94 -3.53 7.89
C GLY A 33 8.45 -3.29 8.00
N ALA A 34 7.97 -2.15 7.54
CA ALA A 34 6.54 -1.80 7.55
C ALA A 34 5.91 -2.02 8.94
N PRO A 35 6.34 -1.24 9.95
CA PRO A 35 5.85 -1.46 11.33
C PRO A 35 4.34 -1.32 11.46
N GLN A 36 3.68 -0.57 10.56
CA GLN A 36 2.22 -0.44 10.56
C GLN A 36 1.52 -1.77 10.29
N LEU A 37 2.22 -2.74 9.69
CA LEU A 37 1.66 -4.04 9.33
C LEU A 37 2.14 -5.17 10.24
N GLN A 38 2.77 -4.83 11.36
CA GLN A 38 3.41 -5.82 12.23
C GLN A 38 2.45 -6.91 12.69
N ASP A 39 1.22 -6.54 13.01
CA ASP A 39 0.22 -7.48 13.53
C ASP A 39 -0.78 -7.93 12.47
N VAL A 40 -0.56 -7.59 11.21
CA VAL A 40 -1.47 -7.94 10.14
C VAL A 40 -1.16 -9.35 9.64
N PRO A 41 -2.18 -10.23 9.53
CA PRO A 41 -1.94 -11.57 8.98
C PRO A 41 -1.34 -11.50 7.59
N LYS A 42 -0.43 -12.42 7.30
CA LYS A 42 0.35 -12.38 6.07
C LYS A 42 -0.47 -12.66 4.80
N ASP A 43 -1.67 -13.21 4.94
CA ASP A 43 -2.56 -13.46 3.80
C ASP A 43 -3.61 -12.37 3.61
N THR A 44 -3.56 -11.30 4.38
CA THR A 44 -4.46 -10.16 4.21
C THR A 44 -4.24 -9.53 2.84
N LEU A 45 -5.31 -9.17 2.16
CA LEU A 45 -5.21 -8.49 0.87
C LEU A 45 -4.69 -7.08 1.09
N LEU A 46 -3.54 -6.78 0.51
CA LEU A 46 -2.92 -5.45 0.55
C LEU A 46 -2.99 -4.84 -0.84
N ILE A 47 -3.61 -3.67 -0.95
CA ILE A 47 -3.76 -2.96 -2.21
C ILE A 47 -2.93 -1.69 -2.11
N LEU A 48 -1.84 -1.64 -2.85
CA LEU A 48 -0.88 -0.55 -2.79
C LEU A 48 -1.07 0.38 -3.98
N TYR A 49 -0.89 1.69 -3.74
CA TYR A 49 -0.94 2.63 -4.86
C TYR A 49 0.04 3.79 -4.65
N CYS A 50 0.41 4.42 -5.75
CA CYS A 50 1.17 5.66 -5.78
C CYS A 50 0.56 6.59 -6.82
N VAL A 51 1.35 7.15 -7.73
CA VAL A 51 0.82 8.02 -8.80
C VAL A 51 0.71 7.26 -10.13
N SER A 52 1.76 6.52 -10.49
CA SER A 52 1.82 5.84 -11.81
C SER A 52 1.98 4.33 -11.69
N GLY A 53 2.12 3.81 -10.48
CA GLY A 53 2.27 2.37 -10.25
C GLY A 53 3.72 1.92 -10.07
N SER A 54 4.70 2.77 -10.32
CA SER A 54 6.11 2.35 -10.22
C SER A 54 6.56 2.20 -8.77
N ARG A 55 6.24 3.17 -7.91
CA ARG A 55 6.58 3.08 -6.49
C ARG A 55 5.80 1.96 -5.80
N SER A 56 4.52 1.81 -6.15
CA SER A 56 3.69 0.77 -5.56
C SER A 56 4.11 -0.63 -6.03
N ARG A 57 4.62 -0.75 -7.24
CA ARG A 57 5.16 -2.02 -7.71
C ARG A 57 6.39 -2.43 -6.90
N MET A 58 7.31 -1.49 -6.67
CA MET A 58 8.48 -1.76 -5.85
C MET A 58 8.09 -2.10 -4.42
N ALA A 59 7.12 -1.37 -3.87
CA ALA A 59 6.61 -1.63 -2.53
C ALA A 59 6.00 -3.01 -2.42
N SER A 60 5.27 -3.45 -3.45
CA SER A 60 4.70 -4.80 -3.49
C SER A 60 5.79 -5.86 -3.38
N ASN A 61 6.89 -5.67 -4.11
CA ASN A 61 8.01 -6.62 -4.04
C ASN A 61 8.61 -6.68 -2.64
N ILE A 62 8.76 -5.51 -2.01
CA ILE A 62 9.30 -5.45 -0.64
C ILE A 62 8.39 -6.20 0.33
N LEU A 63 7.09 -5.98 0.25
CA LEU A 63 6.15 -6.64 1.16
C LEU A 63 6.08 -8.14 0.91
N GLU A 64 6.17 -8.58 -0.34
CA GLU A 64 6.21 -10.00 -0.65
C GLU A 64 7.45 -10.65 -0.05
N GLN A 65 8.58 -9.96 -0.08
CA GLN A 65 9.80 -10.47 0.56
C GLN A 65 9.67 -10.54 2.08
N GLN A 66 8.79 -9.73 2.66
CA GLN A 66 8.51 -9.76 4.09
C GLN A 66 7.47 -10.82 4.46
N GLY A 67 7.00 -11.60 3.49
CA GLY A 67 6.12 -12.72 3.75
C GLY A 67 4.65 -12.52 3.44
N PHE A 68 4.26 -11.33 2.97
CA PHE A 68 2.86 -11.11 2.58
C PHE A 68 2.57 -11.81 1.26
N THR A 69 1.47 -12.56 1.21
CA THR A 69 1.17 -13.45 0.09
C THR A 69 0.07 -12.94 -0.83
N ASN A 70 -0.59 -11.83 -0.47
CA ASN A 70 -1.75 -11.36 -1.21
C ASN A 70 -1.63 -9.86 -1.45
N VAL A 71 -0.67 -9.46 -2.28
CA VAL A 71 -0.32 -8.07 -2.52
C VAL A 71 -0.66 -7.70 -3.95
N VAL A 72 -1.36 -6.60 -4.12
CA VAL A 72 -1.85 -6.12 -5.42
C VAL A 72 -1.33 -4.71 -5.67
N ASN A 73 -0.85 -4.46 -6.88
CA ASN A 73 -0.50 -3.11 -7.29
C ASN A 73 -1.76 -2.40 -7.80
N GLY A 74 -2.28 -1.48 -6.99
CA GLY A 74 -3.47 -0.70 -7.33
C GLY A 74 -3.20 0.49 -8.23
N ILE A 75 -1.94 0.77 -8.52
CA ILE A 75 -1.45 1.75 -9.47
C ILE A 75 -1.61 3.18 -8.96
N ASN A 76 -2.82 3.71 -8.92
CA ASN A 76 -3.06 5.09 -8.49
C ASN A 76 -4.39 5.20 -7.74
N LYS A 77 -4.64 6.38 -7.21
CA LYS A 77 -5.81 6.65 -6.39
C LYS A 77 -7.12 6.38 -7.14
N ASP A 78 -7.21 6.86 -8.38
CA ASP A 78 -8.44 6.70 -9.16
C ASP A 78 -8.72 5.24 -9.48
N HIS A 79 -7.68 4.50 -9.84
CA HIS A 79 -7.82 3.07 -10.14
C HIS A 79 -8.29 2.29 -8.90
N VAL A 80 -7.71 2.60 -7.75
CA VAL A 80 -8.11 1.94 -6.51
C VAL A 80 -9.56 2.26 -6.16
N GLN A 81 -9.96 3.52 -6.29
CA GLN A 81 -11.33 3.92 -6.00
C GLN A 81 -12.33 3.23 -6.93
N ALA A 82 -11.97 3.06 -8.19
CA ALA A 82 -12.86 2.45 -9.18
C ALA A 82 -12.99 0.93 -9.01
N ASN A 83 -11.95 0.25 -8.49
CA ASN A 83 -11.90 -1.20 -8.54
C ASN A 83 -11.89 -1.88 -7.17
N TYR A 84 -11.57 -1.16 -6.10
CA TYR A 84 -11.40 -1.77 -4.77
C TYR A 84 -12.19 -1.08 -3.67
N CYS A 85 -12.92 -0.04 -4.00
CA CYS A 85 -13.74 0.68 -3.00
C CYS A 85 -15.23 0.54 -3.24
#